data_2b7068f67001807e9de577b301c377c5
#
_entry.id   2b7068f67001807e9de577b301c377c5
#
_cell.length_a   1.000
_cell.length_b   1.000
_cell.length_c   1.000
_cell.angle_alpha   90.00
_cell.angle_beta   90.00
_cell.angle_gamma   90.00
#
_symmetry.space_group_name_H-M   'P 1'
#
loop_
_entity.id
_entity.type
_entity.pdbx_description
1 polymer ?
#
loop_
_entity_poly.entity_id
_entity_poly.type
_entity_poly.pdbx_seq_one_letter_code
_entity_poly.pdbx_strand_id
1 'polypeptide(L)'
;RVVGACDVAWGGGDSLSMPIGYEYPNGDVYIPSWIFNKGPKEVTIPLVTGKIIGERLTEIQFEANNGGDMYSDKVSSELEKHNYHWSCSYKKAPGNMEKMTKMVAYSGDVKMHFIFLDPEHQDQEYSDAMDELNMTVQIGDNEHDDAGDGITQLAMKIYGEIGGPSEIYSSPV
;
A
#
# COMPACT_ATOMS: atom_id res chain seq x y z
N ARG A 1 0.29 14.04 7.63
CA ARG A 1 0.90 12.72 7.88
C ARG A 1 1.24 12.07 6.54
N VAL A 2 2.41 11.40 6.44
CA VAL A 2 2.82 10.67 5.23
C VAL A 2 2.82 9.19 5.57
N VAL A 3 1.97 8.43 4.89
CA VAL A 3 1.73 7.02 5.19
C VAL A 3 1.80 6.15 3.93
N GLY A 4 2.23 4.91 4.08
CA GLY A 4 2.21 3.91 3.03
C GLY A 4 1.44 2.66 3.46
N ALA A 5 0.89 1.96 2.49
CA ALA A 5 0.40 0.60 2.66
C ALA A 5 1.02 -0.27 1.57
N CYS A 6 1.60 -1.40 1.95
CA CYS A 6 2.32 -2.29 1.04
C CYS A 6 1.69 -3.67 1.03
N ASP A 7 1.11 -4.02 -0.09
CA ASP A 7 0.74 -5.38 -0.43
C ASP A 7 1.95 -6.06 -1.08
N VAL A 8 2.47 -7.08 -0.41
CA VAL A 8 3.73 -7.72 -0.78
C VAL A 8 3.48 -8.89 -1.72
N ALA A 9 3.99 -8.80 -2.94
CA ALA A 9 4.07 -9.92 -3.87
C ALA A 9 5.44 -10.59 -3.86
N TRP A 10 5.47 -11.92 -3.92
CA TRP A 10 6.70 -12.72 -3.93
C TRP A 10 7.11 -13.18 -5.33
N GLY A 11 6.53 -12.59 -6.37
CA GLY A 11 6.66 -13.03 -7.76
C GLY A 11 5.51 -13.96 -8.17
N GLY A 12 5.54 -14.44 -9.42
CA GLY A 12 4.48 -15.35 -9.92
C GLY A 12 3.35 -14.68 -10.68
N GLY A 13 3.48 -13.39 -10.99
CA GLY A 13 2.48 -12.66 -11.78
C GLY A 13 1.83 -11.51 -11.02
N ASP A 14 1.80 -11.55 -9.69
CA ASP A 14 1.25 -10.49 -8.86
C ASP A 14 2.25 -9.34 -8.71
N SER A 15 1.73 -8.12 -8.60
CA SER A 15 2.51 -6.92 -8.39
C SER A 15 2.61 -6.57 -6.90
N LEU A 16 3.82 -6.24 -6.43
CA LEU A 16 3.92 -5.48 -5.19
C LEU A 16 3.25 -4.12 -5.41
N SER A 17 2.27 -3.80 -4.60
CA SER A 17 1.53 -2.55 -4.68
C SER A 17 1.74 -1.72 -3.40
N MET A 18 2.35 -0.55 -3.54
CA MET A 18 2.60 0.35 -2.42
C MET A 18 2.27 1.80 -2.79
N PRO A 19 1.00 2.20 -2.68
CA PRO A 19 0.63 3.61 -2.74
C PRO A 19 1.13 4.37 -1.50
N ILE A 20 1.54 5.61 -1.71
CA ILE A 20 1.94 6.54 -0.64
C ILE A 20 0.96 7.70 -0.61
N GLY A 21 0.43 8.00 0.57
CA GLY A 21 -0.55 9.05 0.78
C GLY A 21 -0.04 10.17 1.69
N TYR A 22 -0.23 11.41 1.24
CA TYR A 22 -0.08 12.62 2.05
C TYR A 22 -1.45 13.01 2.55
N GLU A 23 -1.71 12.71 3.82
CA GLU A 23 -2.98 13.01 4.48
C GLU A 23 -3.02 14.47 4.95
N TYR A 24 -4.07 15.18 4.55
CA TYR A 24 -4.34 16.55 4.95
C TYR A 24 -5.39 16.63 6.09
N PRO A 25 -5.41 17.73 6.86
CA PRO A 25 -6.35 17.89 7.97
C PRO A 25 -7.84 17.89 7.57
N ASN A 26 -8.16 18.17 6.32
CA ASN A 26 -9.52 18.13 5.79
C ASN A 26 -9.99 16.71 5.40
N GLY A 27 -9.14 15.71 5.55
CA GLY A 27 -9.43 14.31 5.20
C GLY A 27 -9.06 13.93 3.78
N ASP A 28 -8.58 14.87 2.96
CA ASP A 28 -8.09 14.54 1.62
C ASP A 28 -6.71 13.87 1.68
N VAL A 29 -6.43 13.02 0.72
CA VAL A 29 -5.20 12.25 0.61
C VAL A 29 -4.61 12.42 -0.79
N TYR A 30 -3.49 13.11 -0.88
CA TYR A 30 -2.76 13.20 -2.14
C TYR A 30 -1.84 12.01 -2.31
N ILE A 31 -1.87 11.37 -3.48
CA ILE A 31 -1.06 10.20 -3.82
C ILE A 31 0.08 10.64 -4.76
N PRO A 32 1.23 11.09 -4.24
CA PRO A 32 2.35 11.57 -5.07
C PRO A 32 3.12 10.45 -5.75
N SER A 33 3.06 9.23 -5.21
CA SER A 33 3.80 8.10 -5.76
C SER A 33 3.15 6.77 -5.43
N TRP A 34 3.38 5.80 -6.31
CA TRP A 34 2.88 4.44 -6.18
C TRP A 34 3.93 3.48 -6.71
N ILE A 35 4.45 2.57 -5.89
CA ILE A 35 5.27 1.46 -6.38
C ILE A 35 4.31 0.38 -6.85
N PHE A 36 4.47 -0.05 -8.09
CA PHE A 36 3.68 -1.13 -8.68
C PHE A 36 4.60 -2.01 -9.53
N ASN A 37 5.15 -3.07 -8.91
CA ASN A 37 6.31 -3.76 -9.47
C ASN A 37 6.20 -5.28 -9.33
N LYS A 38 6.41 -6.01 -10.44
CA LYS A 38 6.41 -7.49 -10.51
C LYS A 38 7.78 -8.12 -10.26
N GLY A 39 8.78 -7.30 -9.97
CA GLY A 39 10.15 -7.78 -9.74
C GLY A 39 10.31 -8.59 -8.45
N PRO A 40 11.39 -9.36 -8.36
CA PRO A 40 11.71 -10.10 -7.15
C PRO A 40 12.08 -9.15 -6.00
N LYS A 41 12.12 -9.69 -4.78
CA LYS A 41 12.45 -8.93 -3.56
C LYS A 41 13.80 -8.18 -3.64
N GLU A 42 14.75 -8.71 -4.36
CA GLU A 42 16.07 -8.09 -4.57
C GLU A 42 15.96 -6.75 -5.33
N VAL A 43 14.89 -6.57 -6.10
CA VAL A 43 14.54 -5.33 -6.81
C VAL A 43 13.63 -4.47 -5.96
N THR A 44 12.58 -5.07 -5.39
CA THR A 44 11.51 -4.31 -4.72
C THR A 44 11.91 -3.79 -3.34
N ILE A 45 12.74 -4.51 -2.56
CA ILE A 45 13.19 -4.03 -1.25
C ILE A 45 13.96 -2.72 -1.35
N PRO A 46 14.97 -2.56 -2.24
CA PRO A 46 15.62 -1.26 -2.44
C PRO A 46 14.68 -0.15 -2.91
N LEU A 47 13.70 -0.47 -3.78
CA LEU A 47 12.69 0.51 -4.22
C LEU A 47 11.82 0.99 -3.06
N VAL A 48 11.28 0.05 -2.28
CA VAL A 48 10.45 0.36 -1.10
C VAL A 48 11.24 1.18 -0.08
N THR A 49 12.46 0.75 0.26
CA THR A 49 13.33 1.46 1.20
C THR A 49 13.64 2.88 0.69
N GLY A 50 14.00 3.02 -0.58
CA GLY A 50 14.29 4.30 -1.21
C GLY A 50 13.08 5.24 -1.20
N LYS A 51 11.88 4.72 -1.45
CA LYS A 51 10.64 5.51 -1.38
C LYS A 51 10.30 5.93 0.04
N ILE A 52 10.42 5.05 1.03
CA ILE A 52 10.19 5.40 2.44
C ILE A 52 11.06 6.58 2.86
N ILE A 53 12.35 6.54 2.52
CA ILE A 53 13.30 7.61 2.85
C ILE A 53 13.00 8.88 2.04
N GLY A 54 12.82 8.74 0.73
CA GLY A 54 12.63 9.86 -0.20
C GLY A 54 11.36 10.65 0.08
N GLU A 55 10.25 9.98 0.33
CA GLU A 55 8.96 10.61 0.67
C GLU A 55 8.83 10.93 2.17
N ARG A 56 9.83 10.57 2.98
CA ARG A 56 9.83 10.78 4.42
C ARG A 56 8.65 10.13 5.14
N LEU A 57 8.31 8.89 4.76
CA LEU A 57 7.27 8.14 5.44
C LEU A 57 7.63 7.93 6.90
N THR A 58 6.68 8.21 7.77
CA THR A 58 6.80 7.92 9.20
C THR A 58 6.03 6.68 9.61
N GLU A 59 5.05 6.30 8.80
CA GLU A 59 4.20 5.14 9.05
C GLU A 59 4.02 4.33 7.77
N ILE A 60 4.17 3.02 7.88
CA ILE A 60 3.86 2.08 6.81
C ILE A 60 3.16 0.84 7.37
N GLN A 61 2.20 0.32 6.63
CA GLN A 61 1.56 -0.96 6.93
C GLN A 61 1.93 -1.96 5.86
N PHE A 62 2.45 -3.12 6.27
CA PHE A 62 2.65 -4.27 5.39
C PHE A 62 1.53 -5.28 5.58
N GLU A 63 1.11 -5.92 4.51
CA GLU A 63 0.24 -7.07 4.62
C GLU A 63 1.02 -8.27 5.17
N ALA A 64 0.47 -8.94 6.21
CA ALA A 64 1.16 -10.01 6.93
C ALA A 64 1.05 -11.39 6.26
N ASN A 65 0.37 -11.49 5.13
CA ASN A 65 0.20 -12.76 4.42
C ASN A 65 1.43 -13.13 3.59
N ASN A 66 1.58 -14.44 3.35
CA ASN A 66 2.58 -14.96 2.42
C ASN A 66 4.03 -14.50 2.70
N GLY A 67 4.40 -14.25 3.98
CA GLY A 67 5.76 -13.84 4.34
C GLY A 67 6.01 -12.32 4.27
N GLY A 68 4.97 -11.50 4.32
CA GLY A 68 5.08 -10.05 4.43
C GLY A 68 5.84 -9.60 5.67
N ASP A 69 5.78 -10.38 6.76
CA ASP A 69 6.61 -10.21 7.96
C ASP A 69 8.10 -10.29 7.64
N MET A 70 8.54 -11.34 6.91
CA MET A 70 9.95 -11.48 6.49
C MET A 70 10.38 -10.37 5.50
N TYR A 71 9.48 -9.90 4.66
CA TYR A 71 9.75 -8.81 3.74
C TYR A 71 9.99 -7.51 4.49
N SER A 72 9.10 -7.18 5.42
CA SER A 72 9.22 -5.95 6.19
C SER A 72 10.42 -5.97 7.13
N ASP A 73 10.81 -7.11 7.72
CA ASP A 73 12.04 -7.23 8.51
C ASP A 73 13.29 -6.86 7.69
N LYS A 74 13.30 -7.23 6.41
CA LYS A 74 14.38 -6.83 5.51
C LYS A 74 14.37 -5.34 5.18
N VAL A 75 13.18 -4.78 4.93
CA VAL A 75 13.04 -3.33 4.74
C VAL A 75 13.48 -2.58 6.01
N SER A 76 13.09 -3.06 7.19
CA SER A 76 13.53 -2.50 8.48
C SER A 76 15.05 -2.49 8.61
N SER A 77 15.68 -3.63 8.32
CA SER A 77 17.14 -3.75 8.38
C SER A 77 17.85 -2.80 7.43
N GLU A 78 17.29 -2.55 6.24
CA GLU A 78 17.85 -1.56 5.31
C GLU A 78 17.66 -0.13 5.83
N LEU A 79 16.49 0.20 6.38
CA LEU A 79 16.20 1.52 6.95
C LEU A 79 17.11 1.83 8.15
N GLU A 80 17.37 0.84 9.02
CA GLU A 80 18.30 0.97 10.15
C GLU A 80 19.71 1.34 9.69
N LYS A 81 20.20 0.76 8.59
CA LYS A 81 21.51 1.11 8.01
C LYS A 81 21.58 2.59 7.59
N HIS A 82 20.44 3.18 7.29
CA HIS A 82 20.31 4.60 6.94
C HIS A 82 19.95 5.50 8.14
N ASN A 83 19.92 4.95 9.38
CA ASN A 83 19.47 5.64 10.60
C ASN A 83 18.08 6.28 10.42
N TYR A 84 17.18 5.61 9.70
CA TYR A 84 15.84 6.11 9.44
C TYR A 84 14.86 5.60 10.49
N HIS A 85 14.20 6.52 11.19
CA HIS A 85 13.19 6.20 12.20
C HIS A 85 11.79 6.16 11.58
N TRP A 86 11.08 5.09 11.83
CA TRP A 86 9.77 4.82 11.23
C TRP A 86 8.92 3.92 12.12
N SER A 87 7.62 3.90 11.88
CA SER A 87 6.67 3.01 12.54
C SER A 87 6.10 2.02 11.54
N CYS A 88 6.17 0.74 11.84
CA CYS A 88 5.62 -0.33 11.03
C CYS A 88 4.47 -1.02 11.75
N SER A 89 3.43 -1.33 11.02
CA SER A 89 2.35 -2.19 11.47
C SER A 89 2.14 -3.34 10.49
N TYR A 90 1.74 -4.49 11.03
CA TYR A 90 1.42 -5.68 10.25
C TYR A 90 -0.06 -5.98 10.37
N LYS A 91 -0.66 -6.45 9.30
CA LYS A 91 -2.04 -6.86 9.30
C LYS A 91 -2.22 -8.11 8.46
N LYS A 92 -3.01 -9.07 8.98
CA LYS A 92 -3.43 -10.22 8.19
C LYS A 92 -4.39 -9.75 7.10
N ALA A 93 -4.14 -10.19 5.87
CA ALA A 93 -5.12 -10.01 4.82
C ALA A 93 -6.40 -10.79 5.15
N PRO A 94 -7.54 -10.22 4.80
CA PRO A 94 -8.81 -10.93 4.80
C PRO A 94 -8.80 -12.04 3.72
N GLY A 95 -9.68 -13.03 3.87
CA GLY A 95 -9.96 -13.99 2.78
C GLY A 95 -10.50 -13.28 1.53
N ASN A 96 -10.41 -13.93 0.36
CA ASN A 96 -10.75 -13.32 -0.94
C ASN A 96 -12.13 -12.64 -1.00
N MET A 97 -13.14 -13.23 -0.33
CA MET A 97 -14.48 -12.64 -0.28
C MET A 97 -14.55 -11.37 0.58
N GLU A 98 -13.66 -11.27 1.58
CA GLU A 98 -13.52 -10.06 2.39
C GLU A 98 -12.74 -8.96 1.67
N LYS A 99 -11.81 -9.29 0.78
CA LYS A 99 -11.07 -8.35 -0.06
C LYS A 99 -12.02 -7.47 -0.89
N MET A 100 -12.86 -8.10 -1.71
CA MET A 100 -13.81 -7.37 -2.56
C MET A 100 -14.80 -6.55 -1.74
N THR A 101 -15.29 -7.08 -0.64
CA THR A 101 -16.18 -6.35 0.28
C THR A 101 -15.51 -5.09 0.82
N LYS A 102 -14.22 -5.16 1.17
CA LYS A 102 -13.45 -4.00 1.62
C LYS A 102 -13.22 -2.98 0.50
N MET A 103 -12.84 -3.43 -0.69
CA MET A 103 -12.70 -2.54 -1.85
C MET A 103 -13.99 -1.75 -2.11
N VAL A 104 -15.13 -2.43 -2.08
CA VAL A 104 -16.45 -1.77 -2.23
C VAL A 104 -16.72 -0.79 -1.09
N ALA A 105 -16.47 -1.19 0.15
CA ALA A 105 -16.71 -0.37 1.33
C ALA A 105 -15.91 0.94 1.32
N TYR A 106 -14.64 0.89 0.90
CA TYR A 106 -13.76 2.08 0.86
C TYR A 106 -13.76 2.82 -0.47
N SER A 107 -14.40 2.29 -1.52
CA SER A 107 -14.43 2.92 -2.85
C SER A 107 -15.03 4.32 -2.84
N GLY A 108 -15.99 4.59 -1.93
CA GLY A 108 -16.58 5.90 -1.74
C GLY A 108 -15.56 6.91 -1.21
N ASP A 109 -14.83 6.55 -0.16
CA ASP A 109 -13.81 7.40 0.46
C ASP A 109 -12.67 7.68 -0.54
N VAL A 110 -12.20 6.65 -1.25
CA VAL A 110 -11.17 6.81 -2.29
C VAL A 110 -11.63 7.78 -3.38
N LYS A 111 -12.86 7.65 -3.89
CA LYS A 111 -13.39 8.54 -4.93
C LYS A 111 -13.59 9.98 -4.47
N MET A 112 -13.93 10.19 -3.20
CA MET A 112 -14.23 11.52 -2.68
C MET A 112 -12.98 12.26 -2.20
N HIS A 113 -11.99 11.55 -1.69
CA HIS A 113 -10.90 12.15 -0.93
C HIS A 113 -9.50 11.89 -1.49
N PHE A 114 -9.32 10.86 -2.34
CA PHE A 114 -8.00 10.59 -2.90
C PHE A 114 -7.76 11.41 -4.16
N ILE A 115 -6.65 12.12 -4.17
CA ILE A 115 -6.21 12.98 -5.27
C ILE A 115 -5.01 12.31 -5.93
N PHE A 116 -5.22 11.79 -7.12
CA PHE A 116 -4.19 11.13 -7.92
C PHE A 116 -3.45 12.12 -8.81
N LEU A 117 -2.23 11.74 -9.23
CA LEU A 117 -1.47 12.51 -10.22
C LEU A 117 -2.20 12.55 -11.57
N ASP A 118 -2.11 13.69 -12.24
CA ASP A 118 -2.48 13.78 -13.64
C ASP A 118 -1.62 12.83 -14.49
N PRO A 119 -2.18 12.23 -15.55
CA PRO A 119 -1.47 11.22 -16.37
C PRO A 119 -0.10 11.69 -16.88
N GLU A 120 0.07 12.97 -17.19
CA GLU A 120 1.34 13.55 -17.67
C GLU A 120 2.45 13.59 -16.61
N HIS A 121 2.12 13.42 -15.32
CA HIS A 121 3.06 13.43 -14.20
C HIS A 121 3.31 12.04 -13.61
N GLN A 122 2.62 11.01 -14.12
CA GLN A 122 2.76 9.63 -13.66
C GLN A 122 4.00 8.99 -14.27
N ASP A 123 4.78 8.29 -13.46
CA ASP A 123 5.76 7.33 -13.97
C ASP A 123 5.07 6.04 -14.45
N GLN A 124 5.83 5.12 -15.03
CA GLN A 124 5.27 3.91 -15.62
C GLN A 124 4.58 3.03 -14.56
N GLU A 125 5.18 2.84 -13.39
CA GLU A 125 4.59 2.03 -12.31
C GLU A 125 3.27 2.62 -11.82
N TYR A 126 3.21 3.94 -11.65
CA TYR A 126 1.99 4.64 -11.27
C TYR A 126 0.90 4.51 -12.34
N SER A 127 1.26 4.69 -13.60
CA SER A 127 0.33 4.54 -14.72
C SER A 127 -0.23 3.11 -14.81
N ASP A 128 0.64 2.10 -14.66
CA ASP A 128 0.22 0.69 -14.67
C ASP A 128 -0.75 0.39 -13.50
N ALA A 129 -0.49 0.93 -12.33
CA ALA A 129 -1.39 0.80 -11.18
C ALA A 129 -2.75 1.48 -11.42
N MET A 130 -2.76 2.67 -12.04
CA MET A 130 -3.98 3.39 -12.37
C MET A 130 -4.80 2.65 -13.44
N ASP A 131 -4.14 2.07 -14.44
CA ASP A 131 -4.80 1.28 -15.47
C ASP A 131 -5.48 0.04 -14.87
N GLU A 132 -4.78 -0.68 -13.98
CA GLU A 132 -5.36 -1.83 -13.27
C GLU A 132 -6.51 -1.40 -12.36
N LEU A 133 -6.34 -0.32 -11.59
CA LEU A 133 -7.39 0.21 -10.71
C LEU A 133 -8.67 0.56 -11.51
N ASN A 134 -8.51 1.17 -12.68
CA ASN A 134 -9.63 1.53 -13.55
C ASN A 134 -10.34 0.31 -14.17
N MET A 135 -9.65 -0.82 -14.30
CA MET A 135 -10.23 -2.08 -14.80
C MET A 135 -10.90 -2.89 -13.68
N THR A 136 -10.67 -2.57 -12.41
CA THR A 136 -11.27 -3.29 -11.30
C THR A 136 -12.79 -3.14 -11.31
N VAL A 137 -13.51 -4.26 -11.35
CA VAL A 137 -14.97 -4.31 -11.40
C VAL A 137 -15.54 -4.76 -10.05
N GLN A 138 -16.73 -4.27 -9.75
CA GLN A 138 -17.42 -4.51 -8.48
C GLN A 138 -18.02 -5.93 -8.39
N ILE A 139 -18.32 -6.53 -9.50
CA ILE A 139 -18.97 -7.85 -9.62
C ILE A 139 -18.23 -8.66 -10.69
N GLY A 140 -17.81 -9.87 -10.34
CA GLY A 140 -17.08 -10.79 -11.21
C GLY A 140 -15.68 -11.08 -10.71
N ASP A 141 -14.92 -11.84 -11.48
CA ASP A 141 -13.52 -12.13 -11.19
C ASP A 141 -12.65 -11.01 -11.76
N ASN A 142 -11.82 -10.42 -10.92
CA ASN A 142 -10.73 -9.57 -11.36
C ASN A 142 -9.50 -10.47 -11.57
N GLU A 143 -8.96 -10.47 -12.77
CA GLU A 143 -7.75 -11.22 -13.11
C GLU A 143 -6.54 -10.68 -12.34
N HIS A 144 -6.56 -9.36 -12.11
CA HIS A 144 -5.57 -8.63 -11.32
C HIS A 144 -6.31 -7.63 -10.42
N ASP A 145 -5.96 -7.59 -9.15
CA ASP A 145 -6.59 -6.71 -8.14
C ASP A 145 -5.56 -6.04 -7.20
N ASP A 146 -4.28 -6.16 -7.50
CA ASP A 146 -3.18 -5.67 -6.66
C ASP A 146 -3.23 -4.17 -6.42
N ALA A 147 -3.59 -3.38 -7.45
CA ALA A 147 -3.73 -1.93 -7.33
C ALA A 147 -4.95 -1.56 -6.47
N GLY A 148 -6.09 -2.23 -6.69
CA GLY A 148 -7.30 -2.03 -5.90
C GLY A 148 -7.12 -2.41 -4.44
N ASP A 149 -6.39 -3.50 -4.17
CA ASP A 149 -6.07 -3.95 -2.82
C ASP A 149 -5.12 -2.98 -2.12
N GLY A 150 -4.04 -2.57 -2.77
CA GLY A 150 -3.09 -1.61 -2.21
C GLY A 150 -3.74 -0.28 -1.84
N ILE A 151 -4.57 0.30 -2.71
CA ILE A 151 -5.24 1.57 -2.42
C ILE A 151 -6.29 1.42 -1.32
N THR A 152 -6.98 0.27 -1.25
CA THR A 152 -7.93 -0.04 -0.19
C THR A 152 -7.24 -0.17 1.16
N GLN A 153 -6.08 -0.83 1.22
CA GLN A 153 -5.28 -0.93 2.43
C GLN A 153 -4.80 0.44 2.91
N LEU A 154 -4.42 1.33 2.00
CA LEU A 154 -4.07 2.72 2.35
C LEU A 154 -5.27 3.47 2.92
N ALA A 155 -6.46 3.36 2.31
CA ALA A 155 -7.68 3.97 2.82
C ALA A 155 -8.04 3.44 4.22
N MET A 156 -7.94 2.13 4.43
CA MET A 156 -8.14 1.52 5.76
C MET A 156 -7.15 2.04 6.80
N LYS A 157 -5.88 2.20 6.42
CA LYS A 157 -4.85 2.75 7.31
C LYS A 157 -5.14 4.19 7.72
N ILE A 158 -5.69 4.99 6.82
CA ILE A 158 -5.97 6.42 7.03
C ILE A 158 -7.28 6.64 7.78
N TYR A 159 -8.36 6.02 7.32
CA TYR A 159 -9.72 6.25 7.85
C TYR A 159 -10.13 5.27 8.96
N GLY A 160 -9.30 4.25 9.22
CA GLY A 160 -9.60 3.20 10.20
C GLY A 160 -10.45 2.08 9.61
N GLU A 161 -10.59 1.00 10.39
CA GLU A 161 -11.39 -0.14 9.97
C GLU A 161 -12.85 0.00 10.31
N ILE A 162 -13.70 -0.37 9.37
CA ILE A 162 -15.12 -0.53 9.62
C ILE A 162 -15.29 -1.88 10.38
N GLY A 163 -15.34 -1.80 11.74
CA GLY A 163 -15.86 -2.89 12.57
C GLY A 163 -14.90 -3.89 13.20
N GLY A 164 -13.63 -3.55 13.51
CA GLY A 164 -12.77 -4.44 14.26
C GLY A 164 -11.63 -3.76 15.02
N PRO A 165 -11.17 -4.33 16.16
CA PRO A 165 -9.99 -3.82 16.84
C PRO A 165 -8.73 -4.15 16.03
N SER A 166 -7.93 -3.16 15.71
CA SER A 166 -6.60 -3.34 15.14
C SER A 166 -5.61 -3.79 16.22
N GLU A 167 -5.02 -4.97 16.07
CA GLU A 167 -3.83 -5.31 16.85
C GLU A 167 -2.62 -4.54 16.27
N ILE A 168 -2.18 -3.55 16.99
CA ILE A 168 -0.98 -2.78 16.65
C ILE A 168 0.21 -3.44 17.32
N TYR A 169 1.06 -4.07 16.52
CA TYR A 169 2.38 -4.49 16.98
C TYR A 169 3.38 -3.37 16.62
N SER A 170 3.83 -2.63 17.63
CA SER A 170 4.95 -1.73 17.46
C SER A 170 6.25 -2.50 17.72
N SER A 171 7.17 -2.49 16.77
CA SER A 171 8.52 -2.95 17.01
C SER A 171 9.17 -2.03 18.06
N PRO A 172 9.80 -2.55 19.13
CA PRO A 172 10.49 -1.69 20.09
C PRO A 172 11.69 -1.02 19.43
N VAL A 173 11.79 0.28 19.65
CA VAL A 173 12.93 1.12 19.28
C VAL A 173 14.14 0.72 20.11
#